data_32a1d36d76dd10ea3dfc8e31bf6e13e1
#
_entry.id   32a1d36d76dd10ea3dfc8e31bf6e13e1
#
_cell.length_a   1.000
_cell.length_b   1.000
_cell.length_c   1.000
_cell.angle_alpha   90.00
_cell.angle_beta   90.00
_cell.angle_gamma   90.00
#
_symmetry.space_group_name_H-M   'P 1'
#
loop_
_entity.id
_entity.type
_entity.pdbx_description
1 polymer ?
#
loop_
_entity_poly.entity_id
_entity_poly.type
_entity_poly.pdbx_seq_one_letter_code
_entity_poly.pdbx_strand_id
1 'polypeptide(L)'
;KTMERVPDLALWIICTPGQFKEDAYSSLRRDLQSESEHTNFTHWHKSIFELSIIGSDSIKYQGLWSYYFGKKTISKDLLDNLTKATLESLNRKFDIDLHTSTTFENQLLSIIDREVALVTLKDKIYILRERLEHYEARWFGEDGEHYDDLSEYGEAFKSAFFDYEKCVLNIAHHIVRLSEKEDVDEMYKDGIQCLVSGRVQFDECATKVQTAIRELPEKEVLNYYFQDIIELKDFIFGFHSYKEVSIEHILKLREARYFPVFTQKKKRKTHFACSLASRQIKNNNPVILLTGSRFRNCSCPQDVFKRVLGLDGMSVSFEELIGALDLLASNYPTERLLIIIDGLNECFPNEQVWADELPLIIKCIENSDHLLLVTTCREKTEYIQKIYGQQSYDKVDNASLLSGIDSRNLHETIHKYFRKYGISEESIADSTVFSNPLLLKIFCETNKGRKGFVINGHTLVESMKLYSENLVAKLSINNGAVDRTLQYNISKGLLKLGKILWERNTRAVDYFEDFYPIFKDSSEKLLDEGLCFQVEAFSVIGGEVQFTYDLLAGYHIAKY
;
A
#
# COMPACT_ATOMS: atom_id res chain seq x y z
N LYS A 1 -38.03 -10.97 40.90
CA LYS A 1 -38.42 -9.54 40.86
C LYS A 1 -38.47 -8.94 39.45
N THR A 2 -37.50 -9.24 38.56
CA THR A 2 -37.52 -8.70 37.18
C THR A 2 -38.58 -9.42 36.35
N MET A 3 -38.70 -10.73 36.46
CA MET A 3 -39.69 -11.55 35.77
C MET A 3 -41.13 -11.29 36.25
N GLU A 4 -41.32 -11.00 37.54
CA GLU A 4 -42.61 -10.55 38.07
C GLU A 4 -43.07 -9.20 37.50
N ARG A 5 -42.13 -8.37 37.09
CA ARG A 5 -42.42 -7.04 36.51
C ARG A 5 -42.61 -7.04 34.98
N VAL A 6 -42.07 -8.02 34.29
CA VAL A 6 -42.12 -8.14 32.82
C VAL A 6 -42.44 -9.61 32.47
N PRO A 7 -43.71 -10.05 32.62
CA PRO A 7 -44.10 -11.44 32.45
C PRO A 7 -43.93 -11.98 31.03
N ASP A 8 -43.93 -11.09 30.01
CA ASP A 8 -43.80 -11.46 28.59
C ASP A 8 -42.35 -11.35 28.08
N LEU A 9 -41.36 -11.44 28.97
CA LEU A 9 -39.95 -11.32 28.61
C LEU A 9 -39.50 -12.52 27.77
N ALA A 10 -39.29 -12.29 26.48
CA ALA A 10 -38.89 -13.36 25.54
C ALA A 10 -37.38 -13.67 25.59
N LEU A 11 -36.56 -12.71 25.95
CA LEU A 11 -35.10 -12.83 26.02
C LEU A 11 -34.52 -12.04 27.18
N TRP A 12 -33.69 -12.67 27.99
CA TRP A 12 -32.91 -12.01 29.03
C TRP A 12 -31.41 -12.16 28.75
N ILE A 13 -30.72 -11.04 28.55
CA ILE A 13 -29.27 -11.00 28.31
C ILE A 13 -28.57 -10.61 29.62
N ILE A 14 -27.70 -11.49 30.10
CA ILE A 14 -26.90 -11.26 31.29
C ILE A 14 -25.51 -10.76 30.84
N CYS A 15 -25.20 -9.48 31.07
CA CYS A 15 -23.92 -8.89 30.72
C CYS A 15 -22.95 -8.93 31.90
N THR A 16 -21.75 -9.46 31.69
CA THR A 16 -20.68 -9.47 32.68
C THR A 16 -19.35 -9.01 32.09
N PRO A 17 -18.43 -8.44 32.88
CA PRO A 17 -17.13 -8.03 32.40
C PRO A 17 -16.19 -9.20 32.04
N GLY A 18 -16.49 -10.42 32.50
CA GLY A 18 -15.71 -11.62 32.26
C GLY A 18 -16.58 -12.81 31.83
N GLN A 19 -15.93 -13.88 31.40
CA GLN A 19 -16.61 -15.14 31.10
C GLN A 19 -17.01 -15.87 32.40
N PHE A 20 -18.22 -16.43 32.45
CA PHE A 20 -18.55 -17.41 33.46
C PHE A 20 -17.75 -18.69 33.21
N LYS A 21 -17.38 -19.37 34.30
CA LYS A 21 -16.97 -20.77 34.17
C LYS A 21 -18.18 -21.57 33.68
N GLU A 22 -17.94 -22.54 32.83
CA GLU A 22 -19.01 -23.31 32.15
C GLU A 22 -20.04 -23.92 33.13
N ASP A 23 -19.56 -24.46 34.26
CA ASP A 23 -20.41 -25.00 35.32
C ASP A 23 -21.29 -23.93 36.00
N ALA A 24 -20.73 -22.74 36.25
CA ALA A 24 -21.45 -21.62 36.86
C ALA A 24 -22.53 -21.06 35.93
N TYR A 25 -22.25 -20.99 34.62
CA TYR A 25 -23.23 -20.55 33.62
C TYR A 25 -24.35 -21.56 33.46
N SER A 26 -24.02 -22.84 33.39
CA SER A 26 -24.99 -23.93 33.26
C SER A 26 -25.91 -24.04 34.48
N SER A 27 -25.39 -23.82 35.69
CA SER A 27 -26.19 -23.77 36.90
C SER A 27 -27.13 -22.55 36.90
N LEU A 28 -26.60 -21.35 36.64
CA LEU A 28 -27.42 -20.14 36.59
C LEU A 28 -28.51 -20.22 35.53
N ARG A 29 -28.22 -20.77 34.35
CA ARG A 29 -29.18 -20.98 33.27
C ARG A 29 -30.29 -21.91 33.70
N ARG A 30 -29.95 -23.00 34.38
CA ARG A 30 -30.93 -23.98 34.89
C ARG A 30 -31.86 -23.33 35.92
N ASP A 31 -31.31 -22.59 36.85
CA ASP A 31 -32.06 -21.91 37.90
C ASP A 31 -33.03 -20.86 37.32
N LEU A 32 -32.56 -20.07 36.33
CA LEU A 32 -33.38 -19.08 35.65
C LEU A 32 -34.46 -19.72 34.75
N GLN A 33 -34.18 -20.83 34.07
CA GLN A 33 -35.13 -21.55 33.25
C GLN A 33 -36.22 -22.26 34.08
N SER A 34 -35.91 -22.62 35.34
CA SER A 34 -36.91 -23.18 36.26
C SER A 34 -37.95 -22.14 36.69
N GLU A 35 -37.63 -20.85 36.61
CA GLU A 35 -38.56 -19.77 36.97
C GLU A 35 -39.40 -19.24 35.78
N SER A 36 -39.00 -19.56 34.53
CA SER A 36 -39.76 -19.15 33.34
C SER A 36 -39.49 -20.08 32.16
N GLU A 37 -40.50 -20.83 31.73
CA GLU A 37 -40.45 -21.73 30.59
C GLU A 37 -40.38 -21.00 29.21
N HIS A 38 -40.78 -19.73 29.18
CA HIS A 38 -40.94 -18.95 27.95
C HIS A 38 -39.80 -17.96 27.68
N THR A 39 -38.90 -17.75 28.64
CA THR A 39 -37.82 -16.77 28.52
C THR A 39 -36.51 -17.45 28.12
N ASN A 40 -35.90 -16.98 27.02
CA ASN A 40 -34.58 -17.39 26.64
C ASN A 40 -33.53 -16.60 27.42
N PHE A 41 -32.50 -17.30 27.90
CA PHE A 41 -31.38 -16.69 28.62
C PHE A 41 -30.12 -16.82 27.79
N THR A 42 -29.38 -15.73 27.70
CA THR A 42 -28.07 -15.71 27.10
C THR A 42 -27.10 -14.91 27.94
N HIS A 43 -25.83 -15.25 27.86
CA HIS A 43 -24.77 -14.56 28.55
C HIS A 43 -23.87 -13.81 27.54
N TRP A 44 -23.74 -12.51 27.75
CA TRP A 44 -22.82 -11.69 26.99
C TRP A 44 -21.68 -11.24 27.91
N HIS A 45 -20.52 -11.85 27.73
CA HIS A 45 -19.29 -11.35 28.31
C HIS A 45 -18.69 -10.26 27.43
N LYS A 46 -17.65 -9.58 27.93
CA LYS A 46 -17.05 -8.41 27.27
C LYS A 46 -16.81 -8.64 25.77
N SER A 47 -16.19 -9.77 25.38
CA SER A 47 -15.86 -10.06 23.98
C SER A 47 -17.11 -10.27 23.10
N ILE A 48 -18.14 -10.99 23.57
CA ILE A 48 -19.40 -11.15 22.81
C ILE A 48 -20.10 -9.81 22.66
N PHE A 49 -20.09 -9.00 23.71
CA PHE A 49 -20.69 -7.68 23.69
C PHE A 49 -19.97 -6.74 22.70
N GLU A 50 -18.65 -6.77 22.70
CA GLU A 50 -17.81 -6.05 21.76
C GLU A 50 -18.04 -6.52 20.33
N LEU A 51 -18.06 -7.84 20.09
CA LEU A 51 -18.39 -8.45 18.80
C LEU A 51 -19.75 -8.02 18.26
N SER A 52 -20.78 -8.05 19.11
CA SER A 52 -22.16 -7.81 18.68
C SER A 52 -22.50 -6.34 18.49
N ILE A 53 -21.83 -5.42 19.22
CA ILE A 53 -22.17 -4.01 19.24
C ILE A 53 -21.11 -3.15 18.55
N ILE A 54 -19.82 -3.41 18.79
CA ILE A 54 -18.72 -2.62 18.22
C ILE A 54 -18.47 -3.02 16.77
N GLY A 55 -18.46 -4.32 16.47
CA GLY A 55 -18.25 -4.85 15.12
C GLY A 55 -19.45 -4.73 14.18
N SER A 56 -20.58 -4.22 14.66
CA SER A 56 -21.79 -4.08 13.86
C SER A 56 -21.81 -2.73 13.12
N ASP A 57 -21.98 -2.77 11.80
CA ASP A 57 -22.24 -1.58 10.98
C ASP A 57 -23.67 -1.01 11.17
N SER A 58 -24.48 -1.66 12.00
CA SER A 58 -25.83 -1.21 12.26
C SER A 58 -25.83 0.09 13.07
N ILE A 59 -26.37 1.18 12.50
CA ILE A 59 -26.56 2.48 13.15
C ILE A 59 -27.28 2.33 14.49
N LYS A 60 -28.20 1.37 14.58
CA LYS A 60 -28.95 1.07 15.81
C LYS A 60 -28.04 0.62 16.96
N TYR A 61 -27.10 -0.27 16.69
CA TYR A 61 -26.17 -0.77 17.71
C TYR A 61 -25.11 0.28 18.08
N GLN A 62 -24.67 1.07 17.12
CA GLN A 62 -23.75 2.20 17.35
C GLN A 62 -24.41 3.26 18.27
N GLY A 63 -25.69 3.56 18.05
CA GLY A 63 -26.44 4.46 18.91
C GLY A 63 -26.55 3.93 20.34
N LEU A 64 -26.85 2.64 20.53
CA LEU A 64 -26.90 2.00 21.84
C LEU A 64 -25.55 2.02 22.55
N TRP A 65 -24.47 1.71 21.83
CA TRP A 65 -23.11 1.76 22.38
C TRP A 65 -22.75 3.19 22.85
N SER A 66 -22.98 4.19 22.01
CA SER A 66 -22.73 5.58 22.35
C SER A 66 -23.55 6.05 23.56
N TYR A 67 -24.81 5.60 23.63
CA TYR A 67 -25.71 5.95 24.73
C TYR A 67 -25.29 5.35 26.08
N TYR A 68 -24.98 4.03 26.10
CA TYR A 68 -24.68 3.33 27.35
C TYR A 68 -23.24 3.47 27.82
N PHE A 69 -22.28 3.64 26.91
CA PHE A 69 -20.85 3.63 27.24
C PHE A 69 -20.14 4.95 26.98
N GLY A 70 -20.84 5.94 26.41
CA GLY A 70 -20.27 7.23 26.08
C GLY A 70 -19.11 7.17 25.07
N LYS A 71 -18.90 6.01 24.42
CA LYS A 71 -17.82 5.78 23.49
C LYS A 71 -18.32 5.86 22.04
N LYS A 72 -17.57 6.50 21.17
CA LYS A 72 -17.83 6.45 19.74
C LYS A 72 -17.51 5.05 19.23
N THR A 73 -18.39 4.48 18.41
CA THR A 73 -18.12 3.23 17.70
C THR A 73 -17.29 3.53 16.46
N ILE A 74 -16.35 2.64 16.17
CA ILE A 74 -15.64 2.68 14.89
C ILE A 74 -16.53 1.97 13.88
N SER A 75 -17.01 2.71 12.89
CA SER A 75 -17.80 2.16 11.79
C SER A 75 -17.05 2.26 10.48
N LYS A 76 -17.43 1.43 9.52
CA LYS A 76 -16.91 1.53 8.15
C LYS A 76 -17.15 2.92 7.57
N ASP A 77 -18.34 3.51 7.78
CA ASP A 77 -18.67 4.85 7.29
C ASP A 77 -17.70 5.91 7.84
N LEU A 78 -17.30 5.80 9.11
CA LEU A 78 -16.28 6.67 9.68
C LEU A 78 -14.94 6.52 8.95
N LEU A 79 -14.50 5.28 8.73
CA LEU A 79 -13.24 4.99 8.02
C LEU A 79 -13.29 5.45 6.57
N ASP A 80 -14.40 5.20 5.88
CA ASP A 80 -14.62 5.65 4.51
C ASP A 80 -14.58 7.18 4.41
N ASN A 81 -15.24 7.91 5.31
CA ASN A 81 -15.25 9.37 5.32
C ASN A 81 -13.85 9.94 5.58
N LEU A 82 -13.11 9.38 6.54
CA LEU A 82 -11.72 9.77 6.82
C LEU A 82 -10.81 9.53 5.61
N THR A 83 -10.96 8.37 5.00
CA THR A 83 -10.16 7.99 3.83
C THR A 83 -10.52 8.84 2.61
N LYS A 84 -11.82 9.09 2.36
CA LYS A 84 -12.28 10.01 1.30
C LYS A 84 -11.76 11.42 1.50
N ALA A 85 -11.85 11.97 2.71
CA ALA A 85 -11.30 13.29 3.02
C ALA A 85 -9.78 13.35 2.76
N THR A 86 -9.04 12.28 3.10
CA THR A 86 -7.62 12.19 2.79
C THR A 86 -7.37 12.11 1.28
N LEU A 87 -8.14 11.30 0.54
CA LEU A 87 -8.05 11.22 -0.91
C LEU A 87 -8.37 12.57 -1.58
N GLU A 88 -9.39 13.28 -1.12
CA GLU A 88 -9.74 14.62 -1.59
C GLU A 88 -8.61 15.62 -1.37
N SER A 89 -7.97 15.59 -0.20
CA SER A 89 -6.80 16.43 0.07
C SER A 89 -5.62 16.12 -0.87
N LEU A 90 -5.55 14.90 -1.38
CA LEU A 90 -4.51 14.41 -2.29
C LEU A 90 -4.93 14.41 -3.78
N ASN A 91 -6.16 14.85 -4.12
CA ASN A 91 -6.72 14.79 -5.47
C ASN A 91 -5.83 15.44 -6.54
N ARG A 92 -5.05 16.45 -6.16
CA ARG A 92 -4.10 17.12 -7.07
C ARG A 92 -2.84 16.31 -7.32
N LYS A 93 -2.48 15.43 -6.39
CA LYS A 93 -1.34 14.51 -6.51
C LYS A 93 -1.72 13.19 -7.16
N PHE A 94 -3.00 12.82 -7.09
CA PHE A 94 -3.53 11.54 -7.56
C PHE A 94 -4.79 11.73 -8.39
N ASP A 95 -4.90 10.98 -9.49
CA ASP A 95 -6.06 10.92 -10.36
C ASP A 95 -6.30 9.45 -10.72
N ILE A 96 -7.42 8.91 -10.26
CA ILE A 96 -7.73 7.48 -10.43
C ILE A 96 -7.90 7.09 -11.90
N ASP A 97 -8.42 8.00 -12.73
CA ASP A 97 -8.65 7.72 -14.15
C ASP A 97 -7.35 7.63 -14.95
N LEU A 98 -6.29 8.29 -14.45
CA LEU A 98 -4.96 8.28 -15.04
C LEU A 98 -4.04 7.24 -14.41
N HIS A 99 -4.50 6.58 -13.35
CA HIS A 99 -3.71 5.57 -12.68
C HIS A 99 -3.54 4.34 -13.56
N THR A 100 -2.32 3.85 -13.66
CA THR A 100 -1.98 2.57 -14.26
C THR A 100 -1.40 1.70 -13.17
N SER A 101 -2.06 0.58 -12.90
CA SER A 101 -1.61 -0.36 -11.86
C SER A 101 -0.21 -0.87 -12.17
N THR A 102 0.60 -0.95 -11.14
CA THR A 102 1.89 -1.63 -11.23
C THR A 102 1.72 -3.12 -10.97
N THR A 103 2.64 -3.94 -11.46
CA THR A 103 2.69 -5.37 -11.12
C THR A 103 2.68 -5.58 -9.61
N PHE A 104 3.46 -4.78 -8.89
CA PHE A 104 3.52 -4.79 -7.43
C PHE A 104 2.17 -4.47 -6.76
N GLU A 105 1.43 -3.49 -7.28
CA GLU A 105 0.10 -3.15 -6.76
C GLU A 105 -0.89 -4.31 -6.94
N ASN A 106 -0.88 -4.95 -8.10
CA ASN A 106 -1.72 -6.12 -8.35
C ASN A 106 -1.36 -7.29 -7.42
N GLN A 107 -0.08 -7.44 -7.08
CA GLN A 107 0.39 -8.45 -6.15
C GLN A 107 -0.07 -8.18 -4.72
N LEU A 108 -0.01 -6.92 -4.27
CA LEU A 108 -0.53 -6.56 -2.96
C LEU A 108 -2.05 -6.76 -2.88
N LEU A 109 -2.77 -6.48 -3.97
CA LEU A 109 -4.19 -6.77 -4.07
C LEU A 109 -4.47 -8.28 -3.95
N SER A 110 -3.60 -9.14 -4.51
CA SER A 110 -3.73 -10.58 -4.36
C SER A 110 -3.57 -11.07 -2.91
N ILE A 111 -2.90 -10.30 -2.06
CA ILE A 111 -2.78 -10.61 -0.62
C ILE A 111 -4.05 -10.23 0.14
N ILE A 112 -4.68 -9.14 -0.27
CA ILE A 112 -5.86 -8.58 0.37
C ILE A 112 -7.11 -9.38 -0.04
N ASP A 113 -7.19 -9.78 -1.30
CA ASP A 113 -8.33 -10.44 -1.90
C ASP A 113 -8.01 -11.92 -2.19
N ARG A 114 -8.76 -12.83 -1.54
CA ARG A 114 -8.63 -14.29 -1.65
C ARG A 114 -8.72 -14.77 -3.09
N GLU A 115 -9.74 -14.32 -3.82
CA GLU A 115 -9.98 -14.79 -5.19
C GLU A 115 -8.88 -14.33 -6.13
N VAL A 116 -8.45 -13.08 -5.98
CA VAL A 116 -7.32 -12.54 -6.75
C VAL A 116 -6.03 -13.31 -6.44
N ALA A 117 -5.80 -13.68 -5.17
CA ALA A 117 -4.65 -14.50 -4.79
C ALA A 117 -4.64 -15.86 -5.48
N LEU A 118 -5.78 -16.56 -5.47
CA LEU A 118 -5.91 -17.87 -6.11
C LEU A 118 -5.71 -17.80 -7.63
N VAL A 119 -6.30 -16.80 -8.29
CA VAL A 119 -6.10 -16.56 -9.72
C VAL A 119 -4.63 -16.29 -10.00
N THR A 120 -4.00 -15.40 -9.23
CA THR A 120 -2.58 -15.05 -9.41
C THR A 120 -1.66 -16.26 -9.24
N LEU A 121 -1.93 -17.12 -8.25
CA LEU A 121 -1.14 -18.36 -8.08
C LEU A 121 -1.33 -19.34 -9.23
N LYS A 122 -2.56 -19.53 -9.70
CA LYS A 122 -2.85 -20.39 -10.87
C LYS A 122 -2.15 -19.90 -12.14
N ASP A 123 -2.21 -18.59 -12.39
CA ASP A 123 -1.50 -17.96 -13.51
C ASP A 123 0.02 -18.16 -13.41
N LYS A 124 0.58 -18.00 -12.20
CA LYS A 124 2.01 -18.24 -11.98
C LYS A 124 2.41 -19.69 -12.23
N ILE A 125 1.58 -20.65 -11.81
CA ILE A 125 1.84 -22.07 -12.04
C ILE A 125 1.74 -22.40 -13.54
N TYR A 126 0.78 -21.80 -14.24
CA TYR A 126 0.67 -21.94 -15.69
C TYR A 126 1.94 -21.43 -16.39
N ILE A 127 2.39 -20.21 -16.07
CA ILE A 127 3.62 -19.63 -16.61
C ILE A 127 4.85 -20.49 -16.27
N LEU A 128 4.91 -21.05 -15.07
CA LEU A 128 6.00 -21.95 -14.66
C LEU A 128 6.09 -23.20 -15.56
N ARG A 129 4.94 -23.80 -15.88
CA ARG A 129 4.87 -24.95 -16.80
C ARG A 129 5.29 -24.60 -18.22
N GLU A 130 4.77 -23.47 -18.75
CA GLU A 130 5.18 -22.99 -20.09
C GLU A 130 6.68 -22.73 -20.17
N ARG A 131 7.29 -22.18 -19.12
CA ARG A 131 8.75 -21.98 -19.08
C ARG A 131 9.51 -23.30 -19.08
N LEU A 132 9.06 -24.29 -18.30
CA LEU A 132 9.68 -25.61 -18.29
C LEU A 132 9.61 -26.28 -19.66
N GLU A 133 8.44 -26.30 -20.30
CA GLU A 133 8.25 -26.83 -21.64
C GLU A 133 9.12 -26.10 -22.67
N HIS A 134 9.22 -24.77 -22.55
CA HIS A 134 10.11 -24.01 -23.44
C HIS A 134 11.58 -24.34 -23.23
N TYR A 135 12.04 -24.52 -21.98
CA TYR A 135 13.42 -24.90 -21.69
C TYR A 135 13.71 -26.33 -22.14
N GLU A 136 12.78 -27.27 -21.92
CA GLU A 136 12.90 -28.63 -22.42
C GLU A 136 13.03 -28.65 -23.93
N ALA A 137 12.16 -27.94 -24.66
CA ALA A 137 12.23 -27.85 -26.13
C ALA A 137 13.53 -27.20 -26.60
N ARG A 138 14.00 -26.16 -25.94
CA ARG A 138 15.26 -25.47 -26.28
C ARG A 138 16.49 -26.30 -25.99
N TRP A 139 16.46 -27.11 -24.93
CA TRP A 139 17.61 -27.91 -24.52
C TRP A 139 17.69 -29.27 -25.25
N PHE A 140 16.54 -29.85 -25.60
CA PHE A 140 16.46 -31.22 -26.13
C PHE A 140 15.61 -31.35 -27.41
N GLY A 141 15.01 -30.27 -27.91
CA GLY A 141 14.18 -30.30 -29.13
C GLY A 141 15.01 -30.52 -30.40
N GLU A 142 14.42 -31.17 -31.42
CA GLU A 142 15.09 -31.46 -32.71
C GLU A 142 15.58 -30.20 -33.45
N ASP A 143 14.94 -29.03 -33.19
CA ASP A 143 15.34 -27.71 -33.69
C ASP A 143 16.20 -26.92 -32.69
N GLY A 144 16.65 -27.55 -31.60
CA GLY A 144 17.50 -26.92 -30.58
C GLY A 144 18.87 -26.55 -31.16
N GLU A 145 19.30 -25.32 -30.92
CA GLU A 145 20.58 -24.77 -31.44
C GLU A 145 21.81 -25.61 -31.08
N HIS A 146 21.68 -26.56 -30.12
CA HIS A 146 22.79 -27.34 -29.56
C HIS A 146 22.50 -28.84 -29.41
N TYR A 147 21.50 -29.37 -30.13
CA TYR A 147 21.08 -30.77 -30.00
C TYR A 147 22.20 -31.78 -30.32
N ASP A 148 23.01 -31.53 -31.36
CA ASP A 148 24.08 -32.41 -31.79
C ASP A 148 25.25 -32.45 -30.78
N ASP A 149 25.53 -31.32 -30.11
CA ASP A 149 26.62 -31.21 -29.12
C ASP A 149 26.26 -31.89 -27.79
N LEU A 150 24.97 -31.90 -27.42
CA LEU A 150 24.47 -32.54 -26.20
C LEU A 150 24.33 -34.06 -26.33
N SER A 151 24.25 -34.62 -27.56
CA SER A 151 24.05 -36.06 -27.79
C SER A 151 25.24 -36.91 -27.34
N GLU A 152 26.45 -36.36 -27.34
CA GLU A 152 27.70 -37.06 -26.98
C GLU A 152 27.98 -37.04 -25.45
N TYR A 153 27.39 -36.03 -24.72
CA TYR A 153 27.57 -35.86 -23.27
C TYR A 153 26.26 -36.11 -22.49
N GLY A 154 25.23 -36.61 -23.14
CA GLY A 154 23.82 -36.41 -22.90
C GLY A 154 23.16 -37.16 -21.76
N GLU A 155 23.57 -38.37 -21.39
CA GLU A 155 22.77 -39.19 -20.45
C GLU A 155 22.78 -38.64 -19.03
N ALA A 156 23.93 -38.15 -18.52
CA ALA A 156 24.04 -37.61 -17.19
C ALA A 156 23.32 -36.24 -17.06
N PHE A 157 23.44 -35.40 -18.10
CA PHE A 157 22.77 -34.11 -18.15
C PHE A 157 21.26 -34.26 -18.30
N LYS A 158 20.78 -35.11 -19.23
CA LYS A 158 19.34 -35.42 -19.35
C LYS A 158 18.74 -35.95 -18.06
N SER A 159 19.42 -36.92 -17.42
CA SER A 159 18.96 -37.48 -16.15
C SER A 159 18.86 -36.41 -15.05
N ALA A 160 19.87 -35.55 -14.93
CA ALA A 160 19.87 -34.46 -13.96
C ALA A 160 18.77 -33.41 -14.26
N PHE A 161 18.52 -33.10 -15.53
CA PHE A 161 17.46 -32.20 -15.95
C PHE A 161 16.07 -32.77 -15.67
N PHE A 162 15.80 -34.03 -15.99
CA PHE A 162 14.52 -34.66 -15.69
C PHE A 162 14.24 -34.77 -14.18
N ASP A 163 15.27 -35.01 -13.36
CA ASP A 163 15.11 -34.93 -11.89
C ASP A 163 14.75 -33.53 -11.43
N TYR A 164 15.36 -32.51 -12.03
CA TYR A 164 15.08 -31.09 -11.76
C TYR A 164 13.67 -30.70 -12.18
N GLU A 165 13.28 -31.05 -13.43
CA GLU A 165 11.93 -30.82 -13.95
C GLU A 165 10.86 -31.47 -13.05
N LYS A 166 11.06 -32.75 -12.71
CA LYS A 166 10.16 -33.48 -11.81
C LYS A 166 10.01 -32.80 -10.45
N CYS A 167 11.09 -32.26 -9.90
CA CYS A 167 11.05 -31.51 -8.65
C CYS A 167 10.18 -30.25 -8.79
N VAL A 168 10.36 -29.47 -9.86
CA VAL A 168 9.60 -28.24 -10.13
C VAL A 168 8.12 -28.56 -10.37
N LEU A 169 7.80 -29.59 -11.16
CA LEU A 169 6.43 -30.04 -11.42
C LEU A 169 5.73 -30.55 -10.15
N ASN A 170 6.45 -31.21 -9.26
CA ASN A 170 5.91 -31.64 -7.96
C ASN A 170 5.53 -30.44 -7.09
N ILE A 171 6.38 -29.42 -7.02
CA ILE A 171 6.07 -28.16 -6.33
C ILE A 171 4.82 -27.51 -6.94
N ALA A 172 4.77 -27.37 -8.27
CA ALA A 172 3.64 -26.80 -8.98
C ALA A 172 2.33 -27.57 -8.73
N HIS A 173 2.39 -28.91 -8.81
CA HIS A 173 1.23 -29.78 -8.59
C HIS A 173 0.71 -29.66 -7.15
N HIS A 174 1.62 -29.62 -6.17
CA HIS A 174 1.26 -29.47 -4.78
C HIS A 174 0.52 -28.14 -4.51
N ILE A 175 1.04 -27.04 -5.05
CA ILE A 175 0.42 -25.71 -4.93
C ILE A 175 -0.96 -25.69 -5.61
N VAL A 176 -1.13 -26.32 -6.77
CA VAL A 176 -2.46 -26.43 -7.42
C VAL A 176 -3.46 -27.15 -6.53
N ARG A 177 -3.07 -28.30 -5.94
CA ARG A 177 -3.94 -29.04 -5.01
C ARG A 177 -4.32 -28.22 -3.78
N LEU A 178 -3.38 -27.42 -3.26
CA LEU A 178 -3.65 -26.53 -2.15
C LEU A 178 -4.67 -25.45 -2.51
N SER A 179 -4.66 -24.95 -3.74
CA SER A 179 -5.60 -23.93 -4.21
C SER A 179 -7.07 -24.41 -4.29
N GLU A 180 -7.31 -25.71 -4.12
CA GLU A 180 -8.63 -26.33 -4.07
C GLU A 180 -9.18 -26.45 -2.64
N LYS A 181 -8.36 -26.19 -1.60
CA LYS A 181 -8.79 -26.22 -0.21
C LYS A 181 -9.77 -25.07 0.11
N GLU A 182 -10.76 -25.34 0.95
CA GLU A 182 -11.73 -24.35 1.41
C GLU A 182 -11.10 -23.36 2.40
N ASP A 183 -10.20 -23.84 3.28
CA ASP A 183 -9.47 -23.01 4.22
C ASP A 183 -8.19 -22.45 3.56
N VAL A 184 -8.23 -21.15 3.32
CA VAL A 184 -7.15 -20.44 2.63
C VAL A 184 -5.92 -20.26 3.49
N ASP A 185 -6.06 -20.01 4.76
CA ASP A 185 -4.93 -19.81 5.66
C ASP A 185 -4.17 -21.13 5.86
N GLU A 186 -4.88 -22.25 5.98
CA GLU A 186 -4.27 -23.58 5.94
C GLU A 186 -3.57 -23.85 4.61
N MET A 187 -4.20 -23.48 3.49
CA MET A 187 -3.61 -23.57 2.15
C MET A 187 -2.26 -22.83 2.08
N TYR A 188 -2.20 -21.60 2.57
CA TYR A 188 -0.95 -20.81 2.52
C TYR A 188 0.15 -21.39 3.40
N LYS A 189 -0.17 -21.82 4.62
CA LYS A 189 0.77 -22.49 5.53
C LYS A 189 1.36 -23.76 4.92
N ASP A 190 0.51 -24.62 4.37
CA ASP A 190 0.93 -25.84 3.69
C ASP A 190 1.76 -25.54 2.44
N GLY A 191 1.39 -24.50 1.69
CA GLY A 191 2.14 -24.04 0.52
C GLY A 191 3.54 -23.57 0.87
N ILE A 192 3.68 -22.78 1.94
CA ILE A 192 4.99 -22.33 2.44
C ILE A 192 5.82 -23.54 2.88
N GLN A 193 5.23 -24.47 3.63
CA GLN A 193 5.93 -25.67 4.09
C GLN A 193 6.38 -26.57 2.93
N CYS A 194 5.55 -26.69 1.90
CA CYS A 194 5.92 -27.37 0.65
C CYS A 194 7.12 -26.71 -0.02
N LEU A 195 7.10 -25.37 -0.13
CA LEU A 195 8.22 -24.64 -0.74
C LEU A 195 9.50 -24.74 0.08
N VAL A 196 9.41 -24.66 1.41
CA VAL A 196 10.58 -24.80 2.28
C VAL A 196 11.21 -26.18 2.13
N SER A 197 10.40 -27.26 2.14
CA SER A 197 10.91 -28.62 1.93
C SER A 197 11.39 -28.86 0.49
N GLY A 198 10.66 -28.32 -0.49
CA GLY A 198 11.01 -28.42 -1.91
C GLY A 198 12.28 -27.64 -2.29
N ARG A 199 12.60 -26.58 -1.56
CA ARG A 199 13.78 -25.74 -1.84
C ARG A 199 15.10 -26.51 -1.72
N VAL A 200 15.24 -27.33 -0.68
CA VAL A 200 16.45 -28.16 -0.50
C VAL A 200 16.58 -29.13 -1.68
N GLN A 201 15.51 -29.81 -2.02
CA GLN A 201 15.49 -30.75 -3.14
C GLN A 201 15.75 -30.05 -4.49
N PHE A 202 15.17 -28.87 -4.68
CA PHE A 202 15.42 -28.03 -5.86
C PHE A 202 16.91 -27.64 -5.97
N ASP A 203 17.52 -27.15 -4.88
CA ASP A 203 18.93 -26.74 -4.87
C ASP A 203 19.87 -27.94 -5.12
N GLU A 204 19.52 -29.12 -4.62
CA GLU A 204 20.26 -30.36 -4.92
C GLU A 204 20.19 -30.74 -6.40
N CYS A 205 18.98 -30.74 -6.99
CA CYS A 205 18.79 -31.04 -8.41
C CYS A 205 19.44 -29.96 -9.29
N ALA A 206 19.26 -28.67 -8.95
CA ALA A 206 19.91 -27.59 -9.69
C ALA A 206 21.46 -27.70 -9.65
N THR A 207 22.02 -28.11 -8.51
CA THR A 207 23.47 -28.35 -8.38
C THR A 207 23.94 -29.50 -9.25
N LYS A 208 23.17 -30.60 -9.36
CA LYS A 208 23.48 -31.72 -10.26
C LYS A 208 23.49 -31.27 -11.71
N VAL A 209 22.46 -30.52 -12.14
CA VAL A 209 22.39 -29.96 -13.50
C VAL A 209 23.57 -29.03 -13.76
N GLN A 210 23.89 -28.11 -12.81
CA GLN A 210 25.03 -27.20 -12.95
C GLN A 210 26.38 -27.95 -13.04
N THR A 211 26.50 -29.05 -12.32
CA THR A 211 27.72 -29.89 -12.39
C THR A 211 27.83 -30.56 -13.75
N ALA A 212 26.75 -31.16 -14.23
CA ALA A 212 26.71 -31.80 -15.56
C ALA A 212 26.98 -30.78 -16.69
N ILE A 213 26.43 -29.57 -16.59
CA ILE A 213 26.72 -28.48 -17.54
C ILE A 213 28.20 -28.10 -17.56
N ARG A 214 28.89 -28.07 -16.40
CA ARG A 214 30.32 -27.71 -16.33
C ARG A 214 31.24 -28.73 -17.03
N GLU A 215 30.77 -29.94 -17.23
CA GLU A 215 31.47 -31.00 -17.93
C GLU A 215 31.32 -30.90 -19.46
N LEU A 216 30.45 -30.02 -19.97
CA LEU A 216 30.27 -29.75 -21.39
C LEU A 216 31.42 -28.91 -21.96
N PRO A 217 31.88 -29.20 -23.21
CA PRO A 217 33.08 -28.58 -23.77
C PRO A 217 32.91 -27.12 -24.19
N GLU A 218 31.72 -26.64 -24.48
CA GLU A 218 31.47 -25.29 -24.99
C GLU A 218 31.04 -24.30 -23.92
N LYS A 219 31.90 -23.33 -23.61
CA LYS A 219 31.67 -22.36 -22.52
C LYS A 219 30.57 -21.31 -22.81
N GLU A 220 30.27 -21.00 -24.05
CA GLU A 220 29.26 -19.99 -24.40
C GLU A 220 27.84 -20.52 -24.16
N VAL A 221 27.61 -21.81 -24.46
CA VAL A 221 26.34 -22.51 -24.22
C VAL A 221 26.01 -22.60 -22.72
N LEU A 222 27.02 -22.73 -21.87
CA LEU A 222 26.89 -22.85 -20.42
C LEU A 222 26.11 -21.68 -19.80
N ASN A 223 26.29 -20.48 -20.32
CA ASN A 223 25.67 -19.29 -19.75
C ASN A 223 24.14 -19.27 -19.90
N TYR A 224 23.61 -19.82 -20.99
CA TYR A 224 22.17 -19.90 -21.24
C TYR A 224 21.47 -20.86 -20.25
N TYR A 225 22.01 -22.05 -20.07
CA TYR A 225 21.46 -23.06 -19.15
C TYR A 225 21.51 -22.60 -17.69
N PHE A 226 22.62 -21.96 -17.28
CA PHE A 226 22.73 -21.36 -15.98
C PHE A 226 21.68 -20.28 -15.76
N GLN A 227 21.45 -19.44 -16.76
CA GLN A 227 20.46 -18.38 -16.71
C GLN A 227 19.05 -18.93 -16.54
N ASP A 228 18.68 -19.97 -17.30
CA ASP A 228 17.37 -20.62 -17.20
C ASP A 228 17.11 -21.19 -15.80
N ILE A 229 18.10 -21.85 -15.20
CA ILE A 229 17.99 -22.38 -13.82
C ILE A 229 17.82 -21.24 -12.81
N ILE A 230 18.58 -20.16 -12.97
CA ILE A 230 18.48 -18.98 -12.09
C ILE A 230 17.11 -18.33 -12.25
N GLU A 231 16.60 -18.19 -13.47
CA GLU A 231 15.28 -17.61 -13.74
C GLU A 231 14.15 -18.43 -13.13
N LEU A 232 14.20 -19.76 -13.19
CA LEU A 232 13.21 -20.62 -12.53
C LEU A 232 13.33 -20.56 -11.02
N LYS A 233 14.54 -20.54 -10.48
CA LYS A 233 14.77 -20.37 -9.05
C LYS A 233 14.20 -19.06 -8.55
N ASP A 234 14.46 -17.97 -9.25
CA ASP A 234 13.93 -16.64 -8.92
C ASP A 234 12.41 -16.58 -9.08
N PHE A 235 11.86 -17.27 -10.06
CA PHE A 235 10.42 -17.33 -10.28
C PHE A 235 9.69 -18.06 -9.14
N ILE A 236 10.27 -19.12 -8.59
CA ILE A 236 9.68 -19.92 -7.52
C ILE A 236 10.00 -19.32 -6.16
N PHE A 237 11.27 -18.99 -5.88
CA PHE A 237 11.83 -18.69 -4.55
C PHE A 237 12.45 -17.29 -4.45
N GLY A 238 12.52 -16.52 -5.54
CA GLY A 238 13.22 -15.23 -5.56
C GLY A 238 12.52 -14.19 -4.71
N PHE A 239 13.27 -13.62 -3.78
CA PHE A 239 12.76 -12.59 -2.87
C PHE A 239 12.76 -11.18 -3.48
N HIS A 240 13.54 -10.94 -4.53
CA HIS A 240 13.85 -9.60 -5.03
C HIS A 240 13.90 -9.45 -6.55
N SER A 241 13.23 -10.31 -7.32
CA SER A 241 13.13 -10.04 -8.74
C SER A 241 12.29 -8.79 -8.98
N TYR A 242 12.93 -7.69 -9.38
CA TYR A 242 12.27 -6.43 -9.77
C TYR A 242 11.27 -6.60 -10.94
N LYS A 243 11.29 -7.73 -11.59
CA LYS A 243 10.45 -8.00 -12.75
C LYS A 243 9.20 -8.79 -12.43
N GLU A 244 9.30 -9.76 -11.51
CA GLU A 244 8.17 -10.64 -11.16
C GLU A 244 8.27 -11.09 -9.70
N VAL A 245 7.15 -11.14 -8.99
CA VAL A 245 7.09 -11.70 -7.63
C VAL A 245 7.06 -13.22 -7.72
N SER A 246 7.87 -13.86 -6.91
CA SER A 246 7.94 -15.32 -6.86
C SER A 246 6.69 -15.94 -6.24
N ILE A 247 6.50 -17.24 -6.48
CA ILE A 247 5.40 -18.00 -5.86
C ILE A 247 5.54 -17.99 -4.34
N GLU A 248 6.77 -18.22 -3.83
CA GLU A 248 7.04 -18.20 -2.39
C GLU A 248 6.69 -16.84 -1.76
N HIS A 249 7.03 -15.75 -2.45
CA HIS A 249 6.73 -14.41 -1.97
C HIS A 249 5.23 -14.16 -1.87
N ILE A 250 4.43 -14.58 -2.87
CA ILE A 250 2.96 -14.47 -2.81
C ILE A 250 2.41 -15.22 -1.60
N LEU A 251 2.90 -16.43 -1.33
CA LEU A 251 2.45 -17.21 -0.18
C LEU A 251 2.85 -16.56 1.16
N LYS A 252 4.10 -16.11 1.30
CA LYS A 252 4.57 -15.42 2.51
C LYS A 252 3.88 -14.10 2.77
N LEU A 253 3.53 -13.36 1.73
CA LEU A 253 2.85 -12.08 1.87
C LEU A 253 1.45 -12.22 2.49
N ARG A 254 0.77 -13.35 2.28
CA ARG A 254 -0.54 -13.60 2.91
C ARG A 254 -0.43 -13.71 4.43
N GLU A 255 0.67 -14.27 4.95
CA GLU A 255 0.91 -14.33 6.39
C GLU A 255 1.37 -12.98 6.97
N ALA A 256 1.98 -12.13 6.16
CA ALA A 256 2.47 -10.84 6.62
C ALA A 256 1.32 -9.93 7.07
N ARG A 257 1.50 -9.31 8.22
CA ARG A 257 0.60 -8.28 8.77
C ARG A 257 1.16 -6.87 8.58
N TYR A 258 2.41 -6.76 8.14
CA TYR A 258 3.10 -5.52 7.88
C TYR A 258 3.83 -5.55 6.55
N PHE A 259 3.67 -4.47 5.77
CA PHE A 259 4.22 -4.35 4.43
C PHE A 259 4.88 -3.00 4.19
N PRO A 260 6.20 -2.87 4.36
CA PRO A 260 6.94 -1.66 4.06
C PRO A 260 7.24 -1.55 2.56
N VAL A 261 6.82 -0.46 1.95
CA VAL A 261 7.02 -0.14 0.55
C VAL A 261 8.01 0.99 0.41
N PHE A 262 9.14 0.71 -0.18
CA PHE A 262 10.16 1.72 -0.47
C PHE A 262 10.03 2.25 -1.90
N THR A 263 10.33 3.52 -2.08
CA THR A 263 10.28 4.15 -3.40
C THR A 263 11.52 4.98 -3.63
N GLN A 264 12.05 4.93 -4.82
CA GLN A 264 13.08 5.88 -5.24
C GLN A 264 12.51 7.31 -5.25
N LYS A 265 13.41 8.28 -5.19
CA LYS A 265 13.04 9.71 -5.19
C LYS A 265 12.11 10.04 -6.37
N LYS A 266 10.97 10.68 -6.07
CA LYS A 266 9.96 11.15 -7.05
C LYS A 266 9.12 10.08 -7.74
N LYS A 267 9.02 8.85 -7.19
CA LYS A 267 8.22 7.77 -7.79
C LYS A 267 7.01 7.42 -6.91
N ARG A 268 5.84 7.59 -7.46
CA ARG A 268 4.50 6.98 -7.22
C ARG A 268 4.01 6.59 -5.79
N LYS A 269 4.70 6.87 -4.66
CA LYS A 269 4.21 6.50 -3.30
C LYS A 269 2.73 6.82 -3.09
N THR A 270 2.42 8.11 -3.22
CA THR A 270 1.07 8.63 -3.02
C THR A 270 0.08 8.07 -4.02
N HIS A 271 0.48 7.90 -5.30
CA HIS A 271 -0.37 7.25 -6.30
C HIS A 271 -0.71 5.81 -5.91
N PHE A 272 0.27 5.05 -5.45
CA PHE A 272 0.11 3.68 -4.97
C PHE A 272 -0.84 3.64 -3.77
N ALA A 273 -0.57 4.43 -2.73
CA ALA A 273 -1.37 4.48 -1.51
C ALA A 273 -2.84 4.88 -1.80
N CYS A 274 -3.03 5.93 -2.61
CA CYS A 274 -4.35 6.40 -3.00
C CYS A 274 -5.10 5.40 -3.89
N SER A 275 -4.41 4.72 -4.81
CA SER A 275 -5.02 3.69 -5.66
C SER A 275 -5.53 2.52 -4.83
N LEU A 276 -4.71 2.00 -3.91
CA LEU A 276 -5.13 0.94 -3.00
C LEU A 276 -6.34 1.35 -2.18
N ALA A 277 -6.30 2.53 -1.55
CA ALA A 277 -7.41 3.03 -0.75
C ALA A 277 -8.69 3.21 -1.58
N SER A 278 -8.59 3.79 -2.77
CA SER A 278 -9.72 3.99 -3.67
C SER A 278 -10.36 2.67 -4.11
N ARG A 279 -9.55 1.64 -4.38
CA ARG A 279 -10.06 0.30 -4.73
C ARG A 279 -10.77 -0.35 -3.57
N GLN A 280 -10.23 -0.25 -2.34
CA GLN A 280 -10.89 -0.80 -1.16
C GLN A 280 -12.26 -0.15 -0.93
N ILE A 281 -12.36 1.18 -1.01
CA ILE A 281 -13.64 1.88 -0.92
C ILE A 281 -14.61 1.41 -2.02
N LYS A 282 -14.13 1.31 -3.28
CA LYS A 282 -14.96 0.87 -4.40
C LYS A 282 -15.49 -0.56 -4.23
N ASN A 283 -14.69 -1.43 -3.64
CA ASN A 283 -15.04 -2.82 -3.34
C ASN A 283 -15.81 -2.97 -2.03
N ASN A 284 -16.22 -1.86 -1.41
CA ASN A 284 -16.93 -1.83 -0.14
C ASN A 284 -16.16 -2.45 1.05
N ASN A 285 -14.82 -2.43 1.01
CA ASN A 285 -13.96 -2.94 2.07
C ASN A 285 -13.48 -1.80 2.98
N PRO A 286 -13.31 -2.06 4.29
CA PRO A 286 -12.83 -1.04 5.22
C PRO A 286 -11.34 -0.72 4.97
N VAL A 287 -11.00 0.57 4.96
CA VAL A 287 -9.64 1.06 4.74
C VAL A 287 -9.40 2.36 5.50
N ILE A 288 -8.18 2.54 5.99
CA ILE A 288 -7.68 3.77 6.61
C ILE A 288 -6.49 4.27 5.80
N LEU A 289 -6.57 5.49 5.27
CA LEU A 289 -5.45 6.15 4.61
C LEU A 289 -5.00 7.36 5.43
N LEU A 290 -3.75 7.32 5.89
CA LEU A 290 -3.09 8.40 6.60
C LEU A 290 -1.87 8.89 5.83
N THR A 291 -1.54 10.17 5.95
CA THR A 291 -0.29 10.72 5.42
C THR A 291 0.74 10.84 6.54
N GLY A 292 2.01 10.58 6.25
CA GLY A 292 3.11 10.72 7.20
C GLY A 292 3.24 12.14 7.76
N SER A 293 2.80 13.15 7.02
CA SER A 293 2.75 14.54 7.49
C SER A 293 1.85 14.75 8.71
N ARG A 294 0.82 13.94 8.91
CA ARG A 294 -0.04 13.98 10.12
C ARG A 294 0.72 13.64 11.40
N PHE A 295 1.86 12.97 11.28
CA PHE A 295 2.70 12.56 12.41
C PHE A 295 3.85 13.54 12.70
N ARG A 296 3.85 14.73 12.07
CA ARG A 296 4.80 15.78 12.41
C ARG A 296 4.59 16.21 13.86
N ASN A 297 5.70 16.44 14.53
CA ASN A 297 5.71 16.93 15.91
C ASN A 297 4.92 16.06 16.92
N CYS A 298 4.53 14.82 16.55
CA CYS A 298 3.93 13.92 17.52
C CYS A 298 5.04 13.24 18.35
N SER A 299 4.79 13.10 19.63
CA SER A 299 5.63 12.28 20.53
C SER A 299 5.23 10.81 20.51
N CYS A 300 3.97 10.52 20.13
CA CYS A 300 3.39 9.20 20.10
C CYS A 300 2.49 9.05 18.86
N PRO A 301 2.91 8.28 17.84
CA PRO A 301 2.09 8.00 16.66
C PRO A 301 0.75 7.36 16.98
N GLN A 302 0.66 6.55 18.03
CA GLN A 302 -0.60 5.91 18.46
C GLN A 302 -1.68 6.93 18.83
N ASP A 303 -1.30 8.07 19.39
CA ASP A 303 -2.25 9.16 19.72
C ASP A 303 -2.80 9.82 18.44
N VAL A 304 -2.01 9.84 17.38
CA VAL A 304 -2.48 10.33 16.07
C VAL A 304 -3.60 9.44 15.53
N PHE A 305 -3.46 8.12 15.64
CA PHE A 305 -4.53 7.18 15.26
C PHE A 305 -5.81 7.43 16.06
N LYS A 306 -5.69 7.55 17.40
CA LYS A 306 -6.85 7.82 18.27
C LYS A 306 -7.55 9.12 17.88
N ARG A 307 -6.78 10.17 17.64
CA ARG A 307 -7.32 11.49 17.26
C ARG A 307 -8.00 11.46 15.90
N VAL A 308 -7.38 10.86 14.90
CA VAL A 308 -7.98 10.74 13.55
C VAL A 308 -9.31 10.00 13.60
N LEU A 309 -9.43 9.01 14.46
CA LEU A 309 -10.67 8.25 14.67
C LEU A 309 -11.65 8.94 15.63
N GLY A 310 -11.35 10.17 16.08
CA GLY A 310 -12.21 10.94 16.97
C GLY A 310 -12.32 10.36 18.38
N LEU A 311 -11.29 9.63 18.83
CA LEU A 311 -11.20 9.01 20.15
C LEU A 311 -10.34 9.83 21.13
N ASP A 312 -10.03 11.10 20.80
CA ASP A 312 -9.28 12.01 21.64
C ASP A 312 -9.96 12.17 23.02
N GLY A 313 -9.15 12.10 24.07
CA GLY A 313 -9.62 12.23 25.45
C GLY A 313 -10.35 11.01 26.00
N MET A 314 -10.47 9.94 25.22
CA MET A 314 -11.00 8.67 25.70
C MET A 314 -9.89 7.79 26.29
N SER A 315 -10.21 7.13 27.41
CA SER A 315 -9.31 6.15 28.04
C SER A 315 -9.32 4.82 27.25
N VAL A 316 -8.91 4.85 25.98
CA VAL A 316 -8.80 3.67 25.11
C VAL A 316 -7.34 3.42 24.85
N SER A 317 -6.86 2.20 25.15
CA SER A 317 -5.49 1.80 24.78
C SER A 317 -5.35 1.63 23.27
N PHE A 318 -4.12 1.58 22.77
CA PHE A 318 -3.90 1.34 21.35
C PHE A 318 -4.27 -0.10 20.97
N GLU A 319 -4.03 -1.05 21.84
CA GLU A 319 -4.41 -2.46 21.67
C GLU A 319 -5.93 -2.62 21.60
N GLU A 320 -6.69 -1.91 22.43
CA GLU A 320 -8.16 -1.90 22.35
C GLU A 320 -8.65 -1.30 21.04
N LEU A 321 -7.99 -0.27 20.53
CA LEU A 321 -8.27 0.31 19.22
C LEU A 321 -8.02 -0.70 18.09
N ILE A 322 -6.86 -1.36 18.10
CA ILE A 322 -6.50 -2.38 17.11
C ILE A 322 -7.48 -3.54 17.17
N GLY A 323 -7.85 -4.01 18.38
CA GLY A 323 -8.87 -5.05 18.55
C GLY A 323 -10.25 -4.68 17.99
N ALA A 324 -10.65 -3.42 18.13
CA ALA A 324 -11.91 -2.94 17.55
C ALA A 324 -11.87 -2.86 16.01
N LEU A 325 -10.73 -2.49 15.43
CA LEU A 325 -10.53 -2.48 13.97
C LEU A 325 -10.48 -3.91 13.41
N ASP A 326 -9.82 -4.83 14.11
CA ASP A 326 -9.74 -6.25 13.74
C ASP A 326 -11.13 -6.89 13.69
N LEU A 327 -11.92 -6.63 14.72
CA LEU A 327 -13.29 -7.08 14.81
C LEU A 327 -14.18 -6.47 13.70
N LEU A 328 -13.99 -5.21 13.37
CA LEU A 328 -14.69 -4.60 12.25
C LEU A 328 -14.33 -5.32 10.94
N ALA A 329 -13.05 -5.61 10.74
CA ALA A 329 -12.55 -6.25 9.53
C ALA A 329 -13.14 -7.65 9.31
N SER A 330 -13.34 -8.45 10.37
CA SER A 330 -13.89 -9.81 10.29
C SER A 330 -15.30 -9.89 9.68
N ASN A 331 -16.02 -8.78 9.63
CA ASN A 331 -17.37 -8.72 9.05
C ASN A 331 -17.37 -8.48 7.52
N TYR A 332 -16.20 -8.36 6.88
CA TYR A 332 -16.12 -8.05 5.45
C TYR A 332 -15.55 -9.22 4.63
N PRO A 333 -15.95 -9.36 3.36
CA PRO A 333 -15.56 -10.51 2.52
C PRO A 333 -14.05 -10.68 2.32
N THR A 334 -13.30 -9.58 2.34
CA THR A 334 -11.84 -9.63 2.24
C THR A 334 -11.17 -10.09 3.52
N GLU A 335 -11.94 -10.13 4.63
CA GLU A 335 -11.43 -10.47 5.96
C GLU A 335 -10.20 -9.65 6.38
N ARG A 336 -9.94 -8.52 5.70
CA ARG A 336 -8.79 -7.66 5.98
C ARG A 336 -9.13 -6.18 5.87
N LEU A 337 -8.83 -5.44 6.93
CA LEU A 337 -8.80 -3.99 6.95
C LEU A 337 -7.39 -3.50 6.64
N LEU A 338 -7.29 -2.66 5.64
CA LEU A 338 -6.03 -2.10 5.21
C LEU A 338 -5.76 -0.77 5.91
N ILE A 339 -4.66 -0.68 6.64
CA ILE A 339 -4.16 0.56 7.24
C ILE A 339 -2.98 1.03 6.38
N ILE A 340 -3.12 2.17 5.72
CA ILE A 340 -2.08 2.73 4.84
C ILE A 340 -1.52 4.00 5.47
N ILE A 341 -0.20 4.07 5.63
CA ILE A 341 0.49 5.31 6.01
C ILE A 341 1.40 5.73 4.85
N ASP A 342 0.97 6.75 4.11
CA ASP A 342 1.74 7.25 2.96
C ASP A 342 2.84 8.21 3.41
N GLY A 343 4.09 7.80 3.25
CA GLY A 343 5.25 8.64 3.43
C GLY A 343 5.72 8.80 4.87
N LEU A 344 6.14 7.73 5.54
CA LEU A 344 6.72 7.80 6.90
C LEU A 344 7.82 8.88 7.02
N ASN A 345 8.62 9.06 5.97
CA ASN A 345 9.65 10.10 5.92
C ASN A 345 9.11 11.55 5.84
N GLU A 346 7.79 11.76 5.79
CA GLU A 346 7.18 13.08 5.68
C GLU A 346 6.84 13.70 7.05
N CYS A 347 7.09 12.98 8.14
CA CYS A 347 7.02 13.51 9.52
C CYS A 347 8.23 14.35 9.92
N PHE A 348 9.07 14.76 8.96
CA PHE A 348 10.24 15.61 9.21
C PHE A 348 9.88 16.82 10.10
N PRO A 349 10.74 17.20 11.08
CA PRO A 349 12.07 16.65 11.38
C PRO A 349 12.08 15.46 12.36
N ASN A 350 10.96 14.88 12.69
CA ASN A 350 10.80 13.92 13.77
C ASN A 350 10.72 12.45 13.30
N GLU A 351 11.47 12.09 12.26
CA GLU A 351 11.43 10.72 11.72
C GLU A 351 11.87 9.66 12.74
N GLN A 352 12.69 10.05 13.71
CA GLN A 352 13.20 9.15 14.74
C GLN A 352 12.09 8.54 15.62
N VAL A 353 10.94 9.22 15.76
CA VAL A 353 9.80 8.68 16.53
C VAL A 353 9.35 7.31 16.03
N TRP A 354 9.54 7.04 14.74
CA TRP A 354 9.17 5.76 14.16
C TRP A 354 10.08 4.61 14.58
N ALA A 355 11.35 4.87 14.91
CA ALA A 355 12.28 3.84 15.31
C ALA A 355 11.82 3.12 16.61
N ASP A 356 11.21 3.86 17.51
CA ASP A 356 10.73 3.34 18.79
C ASP A 356 9.28 2.83 18.68
N GLU A 357 8.41 3.56 17.96
CA GLU A 357 6.97 3.33 17.96
C GLU A 357 6.51 2.35 16.87
N LEU A 358 7.16 2.34 15.70
CA LEU A 358 6.76 1.47 14.59
C LEU A 358 6.83 -0.02 14.96
N PRO A 359 7.86 -0.53 15.66
CA PRO A 359 7.89 -1.92 16.11
C PRO A 359 6.72 -2.27 17.06
N LEU A 360 6.31 -1.33 17.92
CA LEU A 360 5.17 -1.52 18.82
C LEU A 360 3.85 -1.58 18.06
N ILE A 361 3.66 -0.70 17.09
CA ILE A 361 2.49 -0.71 16.21
C ILE A 361 2.43 -2.01 15.39
N ILE A 362 3.55 -2.43 14.80
CA ILE A 362 3.65 -3.69 14.04
C ILE A 362 3.26 -4.85 14.93
N LYS A 363 3.83 -4.96 16.13
CA LYS A 363 3.51 -6.03 17.08
C LYS A 363 2.02 -6.08 17.44
N CYS A 364 1.37 -4.94 17.64
CA CYS A 364 -0.07 -4.90 17.90
C CYS A 364 -0.87 -5.43 16.69
N ILE A 365 -0.44 -5.09 15.47
CA ILE A 365 -1.10 -5.54 14.23
C ILE A 365 -0.81 -7.02 13.94
N GLU A 366 0.39 -7.52 14.22
CA GLU A 366 0.73 -8.94 14.10
C GLU A 366 -0.09 -9.84 15.02
N ASN A 367 -0.57 -9.31 16.14
CA ASN A 367 -1.49 -10.01 17.05
C ASN A 367 -2.95 -9.98 16.58
N SER A 368 -3.26 -9.37 15.43
CA SER A 368 -4.59 -9.33 14.82
C SER A 368 -4.68 -10.33 13.67
N ASP A 369 -5.90 -10.82 13.41
CA ASP A 369 -6.14 -11.80 12.33
C ASP A 369 -6.52 -11.09 11.01
N HIS A 370 -7.13 -9.91 11.09
CA HIS A 370 -7.78 -9.25 9.96
C HIS A 370 -7.17 -7.88 9.59
N LEU A 371 -6.06 -7.46 10.21
CA LEU A 371 -5.43 -6.20 9.87
C LEU A 371 -4.19 -6.37 9.00
N LEU A 372 -3.97 -5.43 8.11
CA LEU A 372 -2.75 -5.31 7.31
C LEU A 372 -2.27 -3.86 7.31
N LEU A 373 -1.07 -3.63 7.82
CA LEU A 373 -0.40 -2.33 7.78
C LEU A 373 0.48 -2.22 6.54
N VAL A 374 0.24 -1.22 5.73
CA VAL A 374 1.09 -0.85 4.59
C VAL A 374 1.69 0.52 4.84
N THR A 375 2.98 0.62 4.82
CA THR A 375 3.67 1.91 4.95
C THR A 375 4.44 2.23 3.69
N THR A 376 4.52 3.50 3.31
CA THR A 376 5.42 3.91 2.24
C THR A 376 6.54 4.79 2.79
N CYS A 377 7.76 4.61 2.27
CA CYS A 377 8.92 5.41 2.64
C CYS A 377 9.81 5.65 1.41
N ARG A 378 10.63 6.69 1.44
CA ARG A 378 11.68 6.89 0.41
C ARG A 378 12.84 5.95 0.66
N GLU A 379 13.37 5.35 -0.42
CA GLU A 379 14.60 4.56 -0.43
C GLU A 379 15.82 5.50 -0.28
N LYS A 380 15.97 6.10 0.88
CA LYS A 380 17.13 6.92 1.22
C LYS A 380 17.72 6.36 2.51
N THR A 381 19.00 6.02 2.49
CA THR A 381 19.70 5.39 3.63
C THR A 381 19.44 6.14 4.95
N GLU A 382 19.45 7.48 4.92
CA GLU A 382 19.15 8.30 6.09
C GLU A 382 17.77 8.03 6.70
N TYR A 383 16.71 7.89 5.87
CA TYR A 383 15.36 7.58 6.37
C TYR A 383 15.25 6.15 6.83
N ILE A 384 15.86 5.21 6.09
CA ILE A 384 15.85 3.80 6.45
C ILE A 384 16.54 3.60 7.80
N GLN A 385 17.67 4.27 8.01
CA GLN A 385 18.40 4.22 9.28
C GLN A 385 17.62 4.86 10.43
N LYS A 386 17.02 6.02 10.22
CA LYS A 386 16.25 6.74 11.26
C LYS A 386 14.94 6.03 11.62
N ILE A 387 14.26 5.41 10.66
CA ILE A 387 12.91 4.84 10.85
C ILE A 387 12.97 3.37 11.20
N TYR A 388 13.89 2.62 10.57
CA TYR A 388 13.96 1.16 10.67
C TYR A 388 15.20 0.65 11.38
N GLY A 389 16.17 1.51 11.70
CA GLY A 389 17.44 1.11 12.27
C GLY A 389 18.33 0.28 11.34
N GLN A 390 18.00 0.21 10.03
CA GLN A 390 18.69 -0.60 9.04
C GLN A 390 19.54 0.26 8.09
N GLN A 391 20.57 -0.34 7.49
CA GLN A 391 21.45 0.36 6.54
C GLN A 391 20.87 0.44 5.12
N SER A 392 19.99 -0.51 4.76
CA SER A 392 19.40 -0.63 3.44
C SER A 392 17.99 -1.22 3.55
N TYR A 393 17.12 -0.96 2.58
CA TYR A 393 15.73 -1.42 2.59
C TYR A 393 15.59 -2.94 2.46
N ASP A 394 16.53 -3.60 1.77
CA ASP A 394 16.56 -5.06 1.59
C ASP A 394 16.80 -5.83 2.90
N LYS A 395 17.22 -5.13 3.95
CA LYS A 395 17.36 -5.67 5.30
C LYS A 395 16.12 -5.45 6.18
N VAL A 396 15.10 -4.79 5.66
CA VAL A 396 13.82 -4.63 6.35
C VAL A 396 12.91 -5.78 5.95
N ASP A 397 12.33 -6.46 6.92
CA ASP A 397 11.46 -7.61 6.69
C ASP A 397 10.26 -7.23 5.80
N ASN A 398 9.90 -8.10 4.87
CA ASN A 398 8.82 -7.91 3.88
C ASN A 398 8.95 -6.65 3.04
N ALA A 399 10.12 -6.04 2.97
CA ALA A 399 10.35 -4.82 2.20
C ALA A 399 10.13 -5.05 0.71
N SER A 400 9.49 -4.09 0.08
CA SER A 400 9.34 -4.06 -1.38
C SER A 400 9.73 -2.72 -1.94
N LEU A 401 10.38 -2.74 -3.11
CA LEU A 401 10.75 -1.53 -3.83
C LEU A 401 9.76 -1.25 -4.95
N LEU A 402 9.04 -0.13 -4.82
CA LEU A 402 8.17 0.35 -5.88
C LEU A 402 9.01 1.11 -6.92
N SER A 403 9.13 0.56 -8.11
CA SER A 403 9.72 1.21 -9.25
C SER A 403 8.80 2.32 -9.81
N GLY A 404 9.30 3.15 -10.71
CA GLY A 404 8.49 4.11 -11.47
C GLY A 404 7.44 3.43 -12.35
N ILE A 405 6.97 4.15 -13.37
CA ILE A 405 6.13 3.53 -14.41
C ILE A 405 6.98 2.45 -15.07
N ASP A 406 6.49 1.21 -15.02
CA ASP A 406 7.11 0.10 -15.73
C ASP A 406 7.26 0.47 -17.21
N SER A 407 8.40 0.18 -17.82
CA SER A 407 8.64 0.46 -19.24
C SER A 407 7.56 -0.14 -20.15
N ARG A 408 7.00 -1.30 -19.78
CA ARG A 408 5.87 -1.93 -20.46
C ARG A 408 4.59 -1.11 -20.41
N ASN A 409 4.34 -0.42 -19.29
CA ASN A 409 3.13 0.37 -19.05
C ASN A 409 3.35 1.86 -19.35
N LEU A 410 4.58 2.28 -19.64
CA LEU A 410 4.91 3.69 -19.84
C LEU A 410 4.15 4.29 -21.03
N HIS A 411 4.14 3.59 -22.14
CA HIS A 411 3.48 4.03 -23.36
C HIS A 411 1.95 4.16 -23.15
N GLU A 412 1.33 3.15 -22.58
CA GLU A 412 -0.10 3.19 -22.23
C GLU A 412 -0.43 4.33 -21.26
N THR A 413 0.42 4.55 -20.27
CA THR A 413 0.24 5.64 -19.30
C THR A 413 0.32 7.00 -20.00
N ILE A 414 1.31 7.22 -20.86
CA ILE A 414 1.44 8.46 -21.62
C ILE A 414 0.22 8.68 -22.50
N HIS A 415 -0.26 7.66 -23.20
CA HIS A 415 -1.47 7.74 -24.03
C HIS A 415 -2.72 8.11 -23.21
N LYS A 416 -2.92 7.53 -22.02
CA LYS A 416 -4.04 7.91 -21.12
C LYS A 416 -3.98 9.39 -20.76
N TYR A 417 -2.79 9.86 -20.37
CA TYR A 417 -2.59 11.27 -20.03
C TYR A 417 -2.82 12.19 -21.24
N PHE A 418 -2.21 11.91 -22.38
CA PHE A 418 -2.32 12.74 -23.58
C PHE A 418 -3.75 12.81 -24.07
N ARG A 419 -4.47 11.68 -24.09
CA ARG A 419 -5.90 11.65 -24.43
C ARG A 419 -6.73 12.52 -23.50
N LYS A 420 -6.56 12.40 -22.19
CA LYS A 420 -7.29 13.21 -21.20
C LYS A 420 -7.03 14.70 -21.36
N TYR A 421 -5.80 15.08 -21.68
CA TYR A 421 -5.42 16.49 -21.83
C TYR A 421 -5.51 17.00 -23.28
N GLY A 422 -5.91 16.18 -24.24
CA GLY A 422 -6.06 16.58 -25.65
C GLY A 422 -4.74 16.92 -26.34
N ILE A 423 -3.65 16.22 -25.99
CA ILE A 423 -2.31 16.40 -26.53
C ILE A 423 -2.12 15.42 -27.70
N SER A 424 -1.52 15.89 -28.83
CA SER A 424 -1.22 15.04 -29.98
C SER A 424 0.02 14.17 -29.71
N GLU A 425 -0.05 12.89 -30.13
CA GLU A 425 0.96 11.86 -29.86
C GLU A 425 2.14 11.88 -30.86
N GLU A 426 2.11 12.74 -31.87
CA GLU A 426 3.01 12.68 -33.04
C GLU A 426 4.49 13.02 -32.77
N SER A 427 4.88 13.32 -31.52
CA SER A 427 6.17 13.94 -31.25
C SER A 427 6.90 13.49 -29.99
N ILE A 428 6.79 12.23 -29.60
CA ILE A 428 7.54 11.73 -28.43
C ILE A 428 8.91 11.24 -28.90
N ALA A 429 9.92 12.10 -28.82
CA ALA A 429 11.30 11.73 -29.14
C ALA A 429 11.95 10.82 -28.07
N ASP A 430 11.59 11.01 -26.79
CA ASP A 430 12.08 10.20 -25.68
C ASP A 430 10.98 10.03 -24.61
N SER A 431 10.33 8.88 -24.61
CA SER A 431 9.28 8.55 -23.64
C SER A 431 9.81 8.33 -22.22
N THR A 432 11.10 8.05 -22.04
CA THR A 432 11.71 7.75 -20.72
C THR A 432 11.68 8.95 -19.79
N VAL A 433 11.64 10.16 -20.31
CA VAL A 433 11.45 11.42 -19.59
C VAL A 433 10.18 11.39 -18.73
N PHE A 434 9.13 10.70 -19.21
CA PHE A 434 7.84 10.58 -18.53
C PHE A 434 7.72 9.37 -17.61
N SER A 435 8.81 8.66 -17.35
CA SER A 435 8.82 7.60 -16.33
C SER A 435 8.46 8.13 -14.93
N ASN A 436 8.56 9.43 -14.71
CA ASN A 436 8.08 10.12 -13.52
C ASN A 436 6.64 10.64 -13.75
N PRO A 437 5.62 10.07 -13.07
CA PRO A 437 4.22 10.46 -13.27
C PRO A 437 3.92 11.92 -12.95
N LEU A 438 4.65 12.50 -12.00
CA LEU A 438 4.50 13.91 -11.65
C LEU A 438 4.93 14.82 -12.79
N LEU A 439 6.06 14.50 -13.42
CA LEU A 439 6.54 15.25 -14.58
C LEU A 439 5.57 15.11 -15.76
N LEU A 440 5.07 13.92 -16.00
CA LEU A 440 4.04 13.67 -17.01
C LEU A 440 2.79 14.52 -16.75
N LYS A 441 2.30 14.54 -15.51
CA LYS A 441 1.12 15.33 -15.13
C LYS A 441 1.37 16.83 -15.35
N ILE A 442 2.44 17.38 -14.82
CA ILE A 442 2.78 18.80 -14.97
C ILE A 442 2.93 19.16 -16.45
N PHE A 443 3.60 18.31 -17.22
CA PHE A 443 3.73 18.48 -18.66
C PHE A 443 2.36 18.53 -19.34
N CYS A 444 1.46 17.61 -19.05
CA CYS A 444 0.14 17.54 -19.65
C CYS A 444 -0.75 18.72 -19.25
N GLU A 445 -0.72 19.15 -17.99
CA GLU A 445 -1.46 20.33 -17.54
C GLU A 445 -0.97 21.62 -18.22
N THR A 446 0.33 21.74 -18.44
CA THR A 446 0.95 22.91 -19.08
C THR A 446 0.68 22.96 -20.58
N ASN A 447 0.60 21.80 -21.23
CA ASN A 447 0.48 21.69 -22.68
C ASN A 447 -0.93 21.23 -23.13
N LYS A 448 -1.94 21.41 -22.31
CA LYS A 448 -3.30 21.02 -22.60
C LYS A 448 -3.80 21.57 -23.95
N GLY A 449 -4.27 20.70 -24.83
CA GLY A 449 -4.80 21.05 -26.15
C GLY A 449 -3.73 21.41 -27.19
N ARG A 450 -2.44 21.35 -26.88
CA ARG A 450 -1.36 21.62 -27.83
C ARG A 450 -1.14 20.48 -28.81
N LYS A 451 -0.84 20.85 -30.07
CA LYS A 451 -0.53 19.92 -31.16
C LYS A 451 0.82 20.29 -31.77
N GLY A 452 1.55 19.28 -32.27
CA GLY A 452 2.72 19.49 -33.13
C GLY A 452 3.95 20.07 -32.43
N PHE A 453 4.37 19.55 -31.28
CA PHE A 453 5.63 19.97 -30.63
C PHE A 453 6.52 18.75 -30.30
N VAL A 454 7.82 19.00 -30.26
CA VAL A 454 8.83 17.97 -29.94
C VAL A 454 9.11 17.99 -28.44
N ILE A 455 9.05 16.83 -27.80
CA ILE A 455 9.37 16.65 -26.38
C ILE A 455 10.85 16.31 -26.26
N ASN A 456 11.62 17.13 -25.56
CA ASN A 456 13.04 16.93 -25.28
C ASN A 456 13.36 17.24 -23.80
N GLY A 457 14.59 16.98 -23.36
CA GLY A 457 15.00 17.16 -21.96
C GLY A 457 14.86 18.60 -21.41
N HIS A 458 14.87 19.63 -22.25
CA HIS A 458 14.63 21.02 -21.84
C HIS A 458 13.15 21.26 -21.50
N THR A 459 12.26 20.46 -22.06
CA THR A 459 10.80 20.58 -21.93
C THR A 459 10.32 20.47 -20.48
N LEU A 460 11.07 19.78 -19.62
CA LEU A 460 10.70 19.61 -18.20
C LEU A 460 10.88 20.88 -17.37
N VAL A 461 12.02 21.55 -17.52
CA VAL A 461 12.29 22.80 -16.78
C VAL A 461 11.36 23.90 -17.26
N GLU A 462 11.12 23.97 -18.57
CA GLU A 462 10.12 24.87 -19.14
C GLU A 462 8.71 24.55 -18.66
N SER A 463 8.34 23.29 -18.58
CA SER A 463 7.02 22.87 -18.07
C SER A 463 6.84 23.29 -16.61
N MET A 464 7.84 23.18 -15.75
CA MET A 464 7.79 23.66 -14.37
C MET A 464 7.61 25.17 -14.30
N LYS A 465 8.37 25.91 -15.09
CA LYS A 465 8.26 27.37 -15.20
C LYS A 465 6.86 27.76 -15.65
N LEU A 466 6.41 27.23 -16.78
CA LEU A 466 5.09 27.51 -17.34
C LEU A 466 3.95 27.06 -16.41
N TYR A 467 4.10 25.93 -15.73
CA TYR A 467 3.13 25.47 -14.74
C TYR A 467 2.97 26.49 -13.60
N SER A 468 4.10 26.94 -13.03
CA SER A 468 4.08 27.98 -12.00
C SER A 468 3.49 29.30 -12.51
N GLU A 469 3.90 29.75 -13.70
CA GLU A 469 3.41 30.99 -14.32
C GLU A 469 1.92 30.93 -14.64
N ASN A 470 1.44 29.81 -15.19
CA ASN A 470 0.01 29.60 -15.49
C ASN A 470 -0.85 29.59 -14.23
N LEU A 471 -0.38 28.93 -13.16
CA LEU A 471 -1.08 28.95 -11.87
C LEU A 471 -1.13 30.36 -11.29
N VAL A 472 -0.01 31.07 -11.29
CA VAL A 472 0.03 32.46 -10.80
C VAL A 472 -0.87 33.36 -11.63
N ALA A 473 -0.88 33.21 -12.97
CA ALA A 473 -1.78 33.96 -13.85
C ALA A 473 -3.27 33.67 -13.53
N LYS A 474 -3.62 32.39 -13.36
CA LYS A 474 -4.98 31.96 -12.99
C LYS A 474 -5.42 32.55 -11.66
N LEU A 475 -4.55 32.49 -10.64
CA LEU A 475 -4.79 33.05 -9.31
C LEU A 475 -4.96 34.57 -9.31
N SER A 476 -4.40 35.23 -10.33
CA SER A 476 -4.41 36.69 -10.49
C SER A 476 -5.60 37.18 -11.29
N ILE A 477 -6.54 36.31 -11.71
CA ILE A 477 -7.78 36.74 -12.37
C ILE A 477 -8.72 37.35 -11.34
N ASN A 478 -9.07 38.62 -11.56
CA ASN A 478 -10.07 39.34 -10.78
C ASN A 478 -11.09 39.96 -11.76
N ASN A 479 -12.38 39.68 -11.55
CA ASN A 479 -13.46 40.15 -12.42
C ASN A 479 -13.24 39.87 -13.94
N GLY A 480 -12.64 38.71 -14.27
CA GLY A 480 -12.41 38.29 -15.65
C GLY A 480 -11.15 38.88 -16.32
N ALA A 481 -10.40 39.74 -15.64
CA ALA A 481 -9.13 40.30 -16.13
C ALA A 481 -7.95 39.93 -15.21
N VAL A 482 -6.74 39.84 -15.79
CA VAL A 482 -5.52 39.57 -15.01
C VAL A 482 -5.10 40.83 -14.23
N ASP A 483 -5.12 40.74 -12.92
CA ASP A 483 -4.58 41.75 -12.03
C ASP A 483 -3.04 41.59 -11.94
N ARG A 484 -2.31 42.47 -12.63
CA ARG A 484 -0.84 42.45 -12.69
C ARG A 484 -0.19 42.69 -11.31
N THR A 485 -0.82 43.48 -10.46
CA THR A 485 -0.31 43.74 -9.10
C THR A 485 -0.43 42.51 -8.26
N LEU A 486 -1.57 41.83 -8.31
CA LEU A 486 -1.80 40.55 -7.62
C LEU A 486 -0.84 39.49 -8.14
N GLN A 487 -0.64 39.40 -9.47
CA GLN A 487 0.29 38.49 -10.10
C GLN A 487 1.73 38.68 -9.59
N TYR A 488 2.18 39.93 -9.52
CA TYR A 488 3.49 40.27 -8.99
C TYR A 488 3.62 39.90 -7.51
N ASN A 489 2.61 40.24 -6.70
CA ASN A 489 2.62 39.94 -5.27
C ASN A 489 2.66 38.44 -4.97
N ILE A 490 1.88 37.63 -5.69
CA ILE A 490 1.91 36.17 -5.57
C ILE A 490 3.29 35.63 -5.97
N SER A 491 3.84 36.07 -7.11
CA SER A 491 5.16 35.63 -7.58
C SER A 491 6.27 35.96 -6.57
N LYS A 492 6.24 37.16 -6.01
CA LYS A 492 7.18 37.59 -4.97
C LYS A 492 6.99 36.82 -3.66
N GLY A 493 5.73 36.54 -3.31
CA GLY A 493 5.40 35.71 -2.15
C GLY A 493 5.95 34.30 -2.26
N LEU A 494 5.83 33.66 -3.42
CA LEU A 494 6.38 32.31 -3.68
C LEU A 494 7.90 32.27 -3.55
N LEU A 495 8.61 33.30 -4.00
CA LEU A 495 10.05 33.42 -3.78
C LEU A 495 10.39 33.56 -2.30
N LYS A 496 9.62 34.39 -1.56
CA LYS A 496 9.79 34.56 -0.12
C LYS A 496 9.52 33.26 0.63
N LEU A 497 8.49 32.52 0.25
CA LEU A 497 8.20 31.21 0.79
C LEU A 497 9.35 30.22 0.53
N GLY A 498 9.87 30.17 -0.69
CA GLY A 498 11.04 29.36 -1.05
C GLY A 498 12.27 29.70 -0.19
N LYS A 499 12.50 31.00 0.07
CA LYS A 499 13.56 31.49 0.96
C LYS A 499 13.40 30.94 2.38
N ILE A 500 12.22 31.08 2.97
CA ILE A 500 11.95 30.61 4.34
C ILE A 500 12.17 29.11 4.46
N LEU A 501 11.67 28.33 3.47
CA LEU A 501 11.87 26.89 3.45
C LEU A 501 13.35 26.51 3.39
N TRP A 502 14.14 27.25 2.63
CA TRP A 502 15.59 27.03 2.52
C TRP A 502 16.33 27.41 3.81
N GLU A 503 16.10 28.63 4.32
CA GLU A 503 16.81 29.15 5.50
C GLU A 503 16.50 28.36 6.77
N ARG A 504 15.24 27.91 6.95
CA ARG A 504 14.85 27.10 8.11
C ARG A 504 15.07 25.60 7.90
N ASN A 505 15.53 25.19 6.72
CA ASN A 505 15.66 23.77 6.37
C ASN A 505 14.38 22.96 6.65
N THR A 506 13.23 23.51 6.31
CA THR A 506 11.91 22.93 6.52
C THR A 506 11.19 22.67 5.21
N ARG A 507 10.14 21.82 5.22
CA ARG A 507 9.28 21.56 4.06
C ARG A 507 7.94 22.27 4.15
N ALA A 508 7.61 22.78 5.32
CA ALA A 508 6.37 23.46 5.59
C ALA A 508 6.61 24.71 6.43
N VAL A 509 5.68 25.62 6.39
CA VAL A 509 5.66 26.84 7.16
C VAL A 509 4.34 26.95 7.93
N ASP A 510 4.35 27.68 9.02
CA ASP A 510 3.11 27.96 9.76
C ASP A 510 2.14 28.79 8.91
N TYR A 511 0.83 28.44 8.98
CA TYR A 511 -0.18 29.15 8.22
C TYR A 511 -0.32 30.62 8.66
N PHE A 512 -0.41 30.89 9.96
CA PHE A 512 -0.66 32.24 10.49
C PHE A 512 0.62 33.06 10.65
N GLU A 513 1.73 32.44 11.03
CA GLU A 513 2.99 33.16 11.26
C GLU A 513 3.73 33.49 9.96
N ASP A 514 3.70 32.60 8.98
CA ASP A 514 4.51 32.74 7.77
C ASP A 514 3.68 32.87 6.49
N PHE A 515 2.71 31.95 6.27
CA PHE A 515 2.03 31.84 4.97
C PHE A 515 1.02 32.98 4.77
N TYR A 516 0.10 33.16 5.71
CA TYR A 516 -0.92 34.20 5.62
C TYR A 516 -0.32 35.64 5.55
N PRO A 517 0.70 36.00 6.33
CA PRO A 517 1.33 37.33 6.22
C PRO A 517 1.99 37.60 4.85
N ILE A 518 2.43 36.53 4.17
CA ILE A 518 3.03 36.63 2.82
C ILE A 518 1.94 36.84 1.76
N PHE A 519 0.86 36.07 1.80
CA PHE A 519 -0.13 35.97 0.72
C PHE A 519 -1.45 36.68 1.02
N LYS A 520 -1.77 36.93 2.29
CA LYS A 520 -3.00 37.61 2.75
C LYS A 520 -4.24 37.04 2.07
N ASP A 521 -5.04 37.87 1.41
CA ASP A 521 -6.29 37.48 0.73
C ASP A 521 -6.08 36.46 -0.40
N SER A 522 -4.84 36.25 -0.83
CA SER A 522 -4.50 35.21 -1.82
C SER A 522 -4.22 33.84 -1.19
N SER A 523 -4.14 33.74 0.13
CA SER A 523 -3.78 32.52 0.83
C SER A 523 -4.77 31.38 0.52
N GLU A 524 -6.06 31.62 0.65
CA GLU A 524 -7.10 30.62 0.33
C GLU A 524 -7.07 30.23 -1.15
N LYS A 525 -6.94 31.18 -2.06
CA LYS A 525 -6.83 30.91 -3.49
C LYS A 525 -5.64 30.02 -3.83
N LEU A 526 -4.50 30.20 -3.15
CA LEU A 526 -3.30 29.36 -3.34
C LEU A 526 -3.53 27.93 -2.87
N LEU A 527 -4.29 27.75 -1.81
CA LEU A 527 -4.70 26.44 -1.29
C LEU A 527 -5.73 25.78 -2.23
N ASP A 528 -6.78 26.50 -2.61
CA ASP A 528 -7.86 26.03 -3.49
C ASP A 528 -7.35 25.63 -4.87
N GLU A 529 -6.47 26.41 -5.47
CA GLU A 529 -5.84 26.10 -6.75
C GLU A 529 -4.68 25.09 -6.64
N GLY A 530 -4.29 24.71 -5.40
CA GLY A 530 -3.36 23.64 -5.05
C GLY A 530 -1.93 23.87 -5.49
N LEU A 531 -1.51 25.10 -5.47
CA LEU A 531 -0.10 25.41 -5.51
C LEU A 531 0.57 25.01 -4.19
N CYS A 532 -0.15 25.26 -3.10
CA CYS A 532 0.16 24.83 -1.74
C CYS A 532 -1.00 24.00 -1.18
N PHE A 533 -0.76 23.26 -0.15
CA PHE A 533 -1.80 22.59 0.61
C PHE A 533 -1.54 22.72 2.11
N GLN A 534 -2.61 22.80 2.86
CA GLN A 534 -2.59 22.90 4.31
C GLN A 534 -2.66 21.51 4.94
N VAL A 535 -1.84 21.29 5.94
CA VAL A 535 -1.83 20.07 6.75
C VAL A 535 -2.21 20.45 8.15
N GLU A 536 -3.20 19.79 8.72
CA GLU A 536 -3.48 19.92 10.15
C GLU A 536 -2.26 19.45 10.94
N ALA A 537 -1.60 20.36 11.64
CA ALA A 537 -0.51 20.04 12.53
C ALA A 537 -1.00 20.12 13.98
N PHE A 538 -0.69 19.11 14.78
CA PHE A 538 -1.19 18.99 16.15
C PHE A 538 -0.74 20.09 17.10
N SER A 539 0.38 20.73 16.81
CA SER A 539 0.97 21.76 17.65
C SER A 539 0.70 23.19 17.19
N VAL A 540 0.04 23.36 16.04
CA VAL A 540 -0.05 24.65 15.38
C VAL A 540 -1.51 24.99 15.09
N ILE A 541 -2.01 26.08 15.67
CA ILE A 541 -3.33 26.63 15.38
C ILE A 541 -3.34 27.08 13.92
N GLY A 542 -4.27 26.52 13.10
CA GLY A 542 -4.35 26.81 11.67
C GLY A 542 -3.50 25.90 10.79
N GLY A 543 -2.66 25.02 11.38
CA GLY A 543 -1.90 24.04 10.64
C GLY A 543 -0.67 24.56 9.90
N GLU A 544 0.01 23.67 9.20
CA GLU A 544 1.18 23.96 8.39
C GLU A 544 0.84 23.99 6.90
N VAL A 545 1.52 24.81 6.12
CA VAL A 545 1.37 24.92 4.67
C VAL A 545 2.65 24.50 3.97
N GLN A 546 2.51 23.68 2.93
CA GLN A 546 3.63 23.26 2.08
C GLN A 546 3.25 23.32 0.60
N PHE A 547 4.26 23.38 -0.26
CA PHE A 547 4.02 23.23 -1.69
C PHE A 547 3.43 21.85 -2.00
N THR A 548 2.46 21.80 -2.91
CA THR A 548 1.83 20.55 -3.32
C THR A 548 2.84 19.55 -3.89
N TYR A 549 3.89 20.06 -4.54
CA TYR A 549 4.95 19.24 -5.11
C TYR A 549 6.32 19.67 -4.63
N ASP A 550 7.13 18.75 -4.13
CA ASP A 550 8.54 18.99 -3.76
C ASP A 550 9.37 19.58 -4.92
N LEU A 551 9.03 19.21 -6.17
CA LEU A 551 9.68 19.76 -7.35
C LEU A 551 9.39 21.25 -7.54
N LEU A 552 8.16 21.65 -7.22
CA LEU A 552 7.76 23.04 -7.30
C LEU A 552 8.41 23.86 -6.17
N ALA A 553 8.47 23.29 -4.96
CA ALA A 553 9.25 23.86 -3.86
C ALA A 553 10.72 24.06 -4.29
N GLY A 554 11.35 23.00 -4.82
CA GLY A 554 12.72 23.06 -5.31
C GLY A 554 12.93 24.08 -6.43
N TYR A 555 11.96 24.23 -7.34
CA TYR A 555 12.02 25.27 -8.37
C TYR A 555 12.02 26.69 -7.77
N HIS A 556 11.13 26.96 -6.80
CA HIS A 556 11.08 28.29 -6.15
C HIS A 556 12.26 28.55 -5.23
N ILE A 557 12.80 27.53 -4.56
CA ILE A 557 14.05 27.61 -3.80
C ILE A 557 15.23 27.94 -4.74
N ALA A 558 15.34 27.23 -5.86
CA ALA A 558 16.43 27.44 -6.82
C ALA A 558 16.34 28.80 -7.54
N LYS A 559 15.15 29.38 -7.61
CA LYS A 559 14.92 30.70 -8.21
C LYS A 559 15.24 31.86 -7.24
N TYR A 560 15.18 31.57 -5.94
CA TYR A 560 15.64 32.50 -4.89
C TYR A 560 17.17 32.60 -4.88
#